data_707ebc8e14c3d86621d4638639426546
#
_entry.id   707ebc8e14c3d86621d4638639426546
#
_cell.length_a   1.000
_cell.length_b   1.000
_cell.length_c   1.000
_cell.angle_alpha   90.00
_cell.angle_beta   90.00
_cell.angle_gamma   90.00
#
_symmetry.space_group_name_H-M   'P 1'
#
loop_
_entity.id
_entity.type
_entity.pdbx_description
1 polymer ?
#
loop_
_entity_poly.entity_id
_entity_poly.type
_entity_poly.pdbx_seq_one_letter_code
_entity_poly.pdbx_strand_id
1 'polypeptide(L)'
;MKKLKNILSGIKNFFLKIHSKVGASAGVASVSGSLPYTCAGTVWEVRTAGGSWTSATQPFAAGAVYRARVTLRAKDGASFAQAADGTFDGFLDVLTGTEPEKIAAAVNSADNLELTVQFPALGGAAVTTVALSGWTAPIIGSKPSAEIAAALRTDTASVSPDAVTVSLRWQAQSGSGWSDWPVKDTFAAGTHYRAMIDIRLTGSHTFSFDAAGQYAGVVTVNGTLQSGTRNGDGLRIVID
;
A
#
# COMPACT_ATOMS: atom_id res chain seq x y z
N MET A 1 36.91 -26.25 -34.26
CA MET A 1 36.78 -26.45 -32.81
C MET A 1 36.46 -25.17 -31.97
N LYS A 2 36.44 -23.96 -32.54
CA LYS A 2 36.05 -22.75 -31.76
C LYS A 2 34.53 -22.46 -31.64
N LYS A 3 33.70 -23.11 -32.49
CA LYS A 3 32.23 -22.89 -32.46
C LYS A 3 31.49 -23.73 -31.38
N LEU A 4 32.08 -24.79 -30.86
CA LEU A 4 31.46 -25.63 -29.82
C LEU A 4 31.64 -25.08 -28.39
N LYS A 5 32.62 -24.21 -28.13
CA LYS A 5 32.85 -23.65 -26.80
C LYS A 5 31.84 -22.57 -26.40
N ASN A 6 31.14 -21.94 -27.37
CA ASN A 6 30.14 -20.92 -27.08
C ASN A 6 28.71 -21.47 -26.84
N ILE A 7 28.48 -22.77 -27.10
CA ILE A 7 27.20 -23.43 -26.88
C ILE A 7 27.05 -23.91 -25.42
N LEU A 8 28.17 -24.01 -24.69
CA LEU A 8 28.19 -24.41 -23.28
C LEU A 8 28.18 -23.24 -22.29
N SER A 9 28.19 -21.98 -22.74
CA SER A 9 27.97 -20.85 -21.87
C SER A 9 26.45 -20.67 -21.69
N GLY A 10 25.92 -21.14 -20.60
CA GLY A 10 24.50 -20.98 -20.30
C GLY A 10 24.05 -19.51 -20.32
N ILE A 11 22.76 -19.28 -20.35
CA ILE A 11 22.15 -17.95 -20.31
C ILE A 11 22.57 -17.31 -18.99
N LYS A 12 23.35 -16.22 -19.08
CA LYS A 12 23.89 -15.51 -17.91
C LYS A 12 23.21 -14.16 -17.68
N ASN A 13 22.52 -13.62 -18.70
CA ASN A 13 21.86 -12.35 -18.61
C ASN A 13 20.42 -12.51 -19.08
N PHE A 14 19.47 -11.93 -18.37
CA PHE A 14 18.11 -11.80 -18.86
C PHE A 14 17.42 -10.52 -18.39
N PHE A 15 16.44 -10.11 -19.17
CA PHE A 15 15.63 -8.92 -18.96
C PHE A 15 14.18 -9.32 -18.83
N LEU A 16 13.53 -8.88 -17.79
CA LEU A 16 12.13 -9.19 -17.51
C LEU A 16 11.38 -7.93 -17.12
N LYS A 17 10.19 -7.75 -17.66
CA LYS A 17 9.31 -6.65 -17.31
C LYS A 17 8.12 -7.15 -16.51
N ILE A 18 7.97 -6.67 -15.28
CA ILE A 18 6.86 -7.01 -14.38
C ILE A 18 6.33 -5.70 -13.78
N HIS A 19 5.02 -5.56 -13.68
CA HIS A 19 4.38 -4.42 -13.05
C HIS A 19 3.46 -4.84 -11.92
N SER A 20 3.58 -4.15 -10.77
CA SER A 20 2.63 -4.22 -9.68
C SER A 20 2.14 -2.82 -9.33
N LYS A 21 0.82 -2.62 -9.26
CA LYS A 21 0.20 -1.37 -8.83
C LYS A 21 -1.13 -1.69 -8.16
N VAL A 22 -1.45 -0.98 -7.08
CA VAL A 22 -2.76 -1.11 -6.41
C VAL A 22 -3.90 -0.85 -7.39
N GLY A 23 -4.92 -1.69 -7.35
CA GLY A 23 -6.07 -1.63 -8.25
C GLY A 23 -5.82 -2.15 -9.67
N ALA A 24 -4.58 -2.51 -10.02
CA ALA A 24 -4.27 -3.11 -11.31
C ALA A 24 -4.47 -4.63 -11.29
N SER A 25 -4.80 -5.19 -12.45
CA SER A 25 -4.79 -6.63 -12.66
C SER A 25 -3.36 -7.17 -12.71
N ALA A 26 -3.14 -8.39 -12.22
CA ALA A 26 -1.85 -9.07 -12.31
C ALA A 26 -1.42 -9.18 -13.77
N GLY A 27 -0.37 -8.47 -14.11
CA GLY A 27 0.23 -8.54 -15.43
C GLY A 27 0.96 -9.87 -15.65
N VAL A 28 1.02 -10.31 -16.91
CA VAL A 28 1.92 -11.39 -17.30
C VAL A 28 3.31 -10.80 -17.49
N ALA A 29 4.32 -11.45 -16.92
CA ALA A 29 5.70 -11.06 -17.17
C ALA A 29 6.03 -11.23 -18.67
N SER A 30 6.71 -10.27 -19.24
CA SER A 30 7.10 -10.31 -20.65
C SER A 30 8.61 -10.19 -20.81
N VAL A 31 9.12 -10.89 -21.80
CA VAL A 31 10.51 -10.85 -22.23
C VAL A 31 10.57 -10.03 -23.51
N SER A 32 11.39 -8.97 -23.53
CA SER A 32 11.53 -8.13 -24.71
C SER A 32 12.73 -8.57 -25.57
N GLY A 33 12.54 -8.60 -26.89
CA GLY A 33 13.58 -8.89 -27.87
C GLY A 33 13.73 -10.38 -28.22
N SER A 34 14.67 -10.65 -29.13
CA SER A 34 15.00 -12.03 -29.58
C SER A 34 16.01 -12.66 -28.62
N LEU A 35 15.53 -13.08 -27.45
CA LEU A 35 16.34 -13.69 -26.41
C LEU A 35 16.28 -15.24 -26.47
N PRO A 36 17.33 -15.94 -26.01
CA PRO A 36 17.39 -17.41 -26.05
C PRO A 36 16.47 -18.08 -25.01
N TYR A 37 15.44 -17.38 -24.52
CA TYR A 37 14.44 -17.89 -23.59
C TYR A 37 13.08 -17.21 -23.78
N THR A 38 12.03 -17.83 -23.22
CA THR A 38 10.67 -17.30 -23.19
C THR A 38 10.11 -17.28 -21.78
N CYS A 39 9.17 -16.41 -21.49
CA CYS A 39 8.30 -16.52 -20.33
C CYS A 39 7.25 -17.62 -20.58
N ALA A 40 7.29 -18.69 -19.82
CA ALA A 40 6.35 -19.81 -19.92
C ALA A 40 5.14 -19.64 -18.99
N GLY A 41 5.25 -18.81 -17.95
CA GLY A 41 4.16 -18.53 -17.03
C GLY A 41 4.51 -17.50 -15.97
N THR A 42 3.49 -16.86 -15.42
CA THR A 42 3.58 -15.96 -14.28
C THR A 42 2.48 -16.30 -13.30
N VAL A 43 2.85 -16.58 -12.06
CA VAL A 43 1.92 -16.80 -10.94
C VAL A 43 2.12 -15.69 -9.93
N TRP A 44 1.04 -15.04 -9.55
CA TRP A 44 1.05 -14.04 -8.49
C TRP A 44 0.58 -14.65 -7.18
N GLU A 45 1.27 -14.32 -6.13
CA GLU A 45 0.95 -14.73 -4.78
C GLU A 45 0.91 -13.50 -3.87
N VAL A 46 0.05 -13.56 -2.85
CA VAL A 46 -0.16 -12.51 -1.87
C VAL A 46 0.07 -13.03 -0.46
N ARG A 47 0.61 -12.17 0.38
CA ARG A 47 0.76 -12.40 1.81
C ARG A 47 0.26 -11.19 2.58
N THR A 48 -0.68 -11.40 3.49
CA THR A 48 -1.05 -10.42 4.52
C THR A 48 -0.08 -10.52 5.70
N ALA A 49 -0.05 -9.50 6.57
CA ALA A 49 0.90 -9.44 7.68
C ALA A 49 0.92 -10.74 8.51
N GLY A 50 2.10 -11.37 8.58
CA GLY A 50 2.33 -12.61 9.34
C GLY A 50 1.76 -13.90 8.73
N GLY A 51 1.09 -13.83 7.56
CA GLY A 51 0.47 -14.99 6.92
C GLY A 51 1.39 -15.76 5.97
N SER A 52 0.89 -16.90 5.48
CA SER A 52 1.50 -17.68 4.40
C SER A 52 1.18 -17.06 3.03
N TRP A 53 1.99 -17.41 2.02
CA TRP A 53 1.72 -17.05 0.64
C TRP A 53 0.54 -17.83 0.09
N THR A 54 -0.40 -17.15 -0.55
CA THR A 54 -1.57 -17.72 -1.22
C THR A 54 -1.70 -17.13 -2.62
N SER A 55 -2.42 -17.79 -3.51
CA SER A 55 -2.67 -17.24 -4.85
C SER A 55 -3.34 -15.88 -4.76
N ALA A 56 -2.78 -14.90 -5.47
CA ALA A 56 -3.35 -13.57 -5.53
C ALA A 56 -4.58 -13.56 -6.42
N THR A 57 -5.71 -13.14 -5.87
CA THR A 57 -6.89 -12.76 -6.62
C THR A 57 -6.81 -11.28 -6.99
N GLN A 58 -7.36 -10.91 -8.12
CA GLN A 58 -7.33 -9.54 -8.64
C GLN A 58 -8.47 -8.67 -8.08
N PRO A 59 -8.33 -7.36 -7.95
CA PRO A 59 -7.14 -6.52 -8.15
C PRO A 59 -6.18 -6.51 -6.93
N PHE A 60 -4.97 -6.01 -7.11
CA PHE A 60 -3.99 -5.87 -6.03
C PHE A 60 -4.49 -4.90 -4.95
N ALA A 61 -4.45 -5.33 -3.68
CA ALA A 61 -4.87 -4.55 -2.53
C ALA A 61 -3.70 -3.82 -1.85
N ALA A 62 -3.98 -2.67 -1.26
CA ALA A 62 -3.01 -1.96 -0.44
C ALA A 62 -2.70 -2.70 0.86
N GLY A 63 -1.50 -2.48 1.41
CA GLY A 63 -1.03 -3.09 2.64
C GLY A 63 -0.63 -4.56 2.52
N ALA A 64 -0.91 -5.20 1.37
CA ALA A 64 -0.52 -6.57 1.12
C ALA A 64 0.84 -6.64 0.41
N VAL A 65 1.62 -7.65 0.72
CA VAL A 65 2.89 -7.97 0.06
C VAL A 65 2.60 -8.94 -1.06
N TYR A 66 3.08 -8.63 -2.25
CA TYR A 66 2.92 -9.48 -3.43
C TYR A 66 4.26 -10.03 -3.89
N ARG A 67 4.24 -11.21 -4.47
CA ARG A 67 5.36 -11.74 -5.25
C ARG A 67 4.87 -12.32 -6.57
N ALA A 68 5.68 -12.13 -7.61
CA ALA A 68 5.51 -12.82 -8.89
C ALA A 68 6.49 -13.99 -8.94
N ARG A 69 6.00 -15.19 -9.26
CA ARG A 69 6.82 -16.33 -9.64
C ARG A 69 6.72 -16.49 -11.14
N VAL A 70 7.84 -16.33 -11.83
CA VAL A 70 7.93 -16.34 -13.28
C VAL A 70 8.73 -17.56 -13.71
N THR A 71 8.15 -18.37 -14.55
CA THR A 71 8.84 -19.51 -15.18
C THR A 71 9.40 -19.09 -16.53
N LEU A 72 10.69 -19.19 -16.68
CA LEU A 72 11.40 -18.97 -17.96
C LEU A 72 11.85 -20.31 -18.54
N ARG A 73 11.71 -20.44 -19.86
CA ARG A 73 12.19 -21.60 -20.60
C ARG A 73 13.25 -21.22 -21.62
N ALA A 74 14.34 -21.91 -21.62
CA ALA A 74 15.38 -21.80 -22.64
C ALA A 74 14.88 -22.31 -23.99
N LYS A 75 15.39 -21.74 -25.07
CA LYS A 75 15.09 -22.09 -26.47
C LYS A 75 16.31 -22.71 -27.15
N ASP A 76 16.05 -23.47 -28.20
CA ASP A 76 17.06 -23.88 -29.21
C ASP A 76 18.34 -24.47 -28.64
N GLY A 77 18.23 -25.34 -27.62
CA GLY A 77 19.38 -25.99 -27.00
C GLY A 77 20.22 -25.10 -26.06
N ALA A 78 19.72 -23.87 -25.77
CA ALA A 78 20.30 -23.04 -24.70
C ALA A 78 19.99 -23.64 -23.33
N SER A 79 20.77 -23.25 -22.32
CA SER A 79 20.53 -23.66 -20.93
C SER A 79 20.80 -22.51 -19.98
N PHE A 80 20.18 -22.50 -18.82
CA PHE A 80 20.47 -21.55 -17.77
C PHE A 80 21.73 -21.97 -17.02
N ALA A 81 22.63 -20.99 -16.77
CA ALA A 81 23.80 -21.22 -15.95
C ALA A 81 23.37 -21.44 -14.49
N GLN A 82 23.91 -22.49 -13.87
CA GLN A 82 23.57 -22.88 -12.50
C GLN A 82 24.83 -22.93 -11.64
N ALA A 83 24.77 -22.32 -10.46
CA ALA A 83 25.76 -22.47 -9.42
C ALA A 83 25.62 -23.83 -8.69
N ALA A 84 26.61 -24.19 -7.89
CA ALA A 84 26.65 -25.47 -7.18
C ALA A 84 25.48 -25.66 -6.18
N ASP A 85 24.89 -24.57 -5.70
CA ASP A 85 23.74 -24.56 -4.78
C ASP A 85 22.37 -24.56 -5.48
N GLY A 86 22.35 -24.68 -6.82
CA GLY A 86 21.14 -24.67 -7.61
C GLY A 86 20.62 -23.26 -7.99
N THR A 87 21.25 -22.20 -7.50
CA THR A 87 20.88 -20.84 -7.88
C THR A 87 21.32 -20.50 -9.31
N PHE A 88 20.72 -19.46 -9.89
CA PHE A 88 21.13 -18.97 -11.20
C PHE A 88 22.48 -18.26 -11.10
N ASP A 89 23.46 -18.73 -11.91
CA ASP A 89 24.80 -18.14 -12.01
C ASP A 89 24.84 -17.13 -13.17
N GLY A 90 24.29 -15.94 -12.94
CA GLY A 90 24.25 -14.89 -13.94
C GLY A 90 23.70 -13.57 -13.42
N PHE A 91 23.59 -12.60 -14.33
CA PHE A 91 23.06 -11.29 -14.04
C PHE A 91 21.55 -11.25 -14.29
N LEU A 92 20.82 -10.67 -13.33
CA LEU A 92 19.38 -10.48 -13.37
C LEU A 92 19.07 -8.99 -13.50
N ASP A 93 18.36 -8.60 -14.55
CA ASP A 93 17.79 -7.26 -14.69
C ASP A 93 16.26 -7.39 -14.80
N VAL A 94 15.58 -6.92 -13.77
CA VAL A 94 14.12 -7.00 -13.67
C VAL A 94 13.55 -5.59 -13.65
N LEU A 95 12.93 -5.19 -14.75
CA LEU A 95 12.25 -3.91 -14.85
C LEU A 95 10.90 -3.99 -14.16
N THR A 96 10.75 -3.26 -13.07
CA THR A 96 9.53 -3.18 -12.28
C THR A 96 9.05 -1.73 -12.19
N GLY A 97 7.74 -1.51 -12.08
CA GLY A 97 7.19 -0.16 -11.82
C GLY A 97 7.41 0.30 -10.37
N THR A 98 7.75 -0.63 -9.48
CA THR A 98 8.09 -0.39 -8.07
C THR A 98 9.35 -1.19 -7.79
N GLU A 99 10.32 -0.62 -7.08
CA GLU A 99 11.54 -1.32 -6.70
C GLU A 99 11.21 -2.58 -5.89
N PRO A 100 11.69 -3.77 -6.30
CA PRO A 100 11.40 -5.00 -5.58
C PRO A 100 12.18 -5.06 -4.26
N GLU A 101 11.55 -5.64 -3.24
CA GLU A 101 12.20 -5.88 -1.95
C GLU A 101 13.20 -7.05 -2.04
N LYS A 102 12.89 -8.05 -2.87
CA LYS A 102 13.72 -9.24 -3.03
C LYS A 102 13.57 -9.85 -4.42
N ILE A 103 14.69 -10.22 -5.01
CA ILE A 103 14.72 -11.01 -6.23
C ILE A 103 15.51 -12.29 -5.92
N ALA A 104 14.97 -13.44 -6.33
CA ALA A 104 15.64 -14.73 -6.23
C ALA A 104 15.38 -15.54 -7.52
N ALA A 105 16.39 -16.27 -7.99
CA ALA A 105 16.26 -17.15 -9.14
C ALA A 105 16.83 -18.52 -8.81
N ALA A 106 16.08 -19.56 -9.16
CA ALA A 106 16.48 -20.95 -9.00
C ALA A 106 16.40 -21.67 -10.36
N VAL A 107 17.43 -22.43 -10.70
CA VAL A 107 17.45 -23.26 -11.89
C VAL A 107 16.87 -24.63 -11.54
N ASN A 108 15.62 -24.90 -11.99
CA ASN A 108 14.93 -26.15 -11.71
C ASN A 108 15.40 -27.31 -12.63
N SER A 109 15.81 -26.95 -13.85
CA SER A 109 16.46 -27.84 -14.83
C SER A 109 17.26 -27.00 -15.81
N ALA A 110 18.11 -27.62 -16.64
CA ALA A 110 18.94 -26.90 -17.61
C ALA A 110 18.16 -25.94 -18.52
N ASP A 111 16.90 -26.25 -18.81
CA ASP A 111 16.01 -25.46 -19.67
C ASP A 111 14.94 -24.66 -18.90
N ASN A 112 14.90 -24.76 -17.58
CA ASN A 112 13.85 -24.17 -16.76
C ASN A 112 14.41 -23.39 -15.57
N LEU A 113 14.11 -22.09 -15.51
CA LEU A 113 14.45 -21.19 -14.41
C LEU A 113 13.20 -20.61 -13.79
N GLU A 114 13.08 -20.67 -12.48
CA GLU A 114 12.06 -19.96 -11.72
C GLU A 114 12.64 -18.69 -11.10
N LEU A 115 12.07 -17.57 -11.45
CA LEU A 115 12.37 -16.26 -10.88
C LEU A 115 11.26 -15.87 -9.91
N THR A 116 11.64 -15.54 -8.69
CA THR A 116 10.74 -14.94 -7.69
C THR A 116 11.08 -13.47 -7.51
N VAL A 117 10.12 -12.60 -7.74
CA VAL A 117 10.23 -11.14 -7.51
C VAL A 117 9.22 -10.76 -6.44
N GLN A 118 9.69 -10.38 -5.26
CA GLN A 118 8.87 -9.92 -4.15
C GLN A 118 8.90 -8.39 -4.11
N PHE A 119 7.72 -7.80 -4.01
CA PHE A 119 7.55 -6.36 -3.87
C PHE A 119 7.35 -5.99 -2.39
N PRO A 120 7.68 -4.76 -1.99
CA PRO A 120 7.26 -4.25 -0.69
C PRO A 120 5.73 -4.22 -0.60
N ALA A 121 5.20 -4.05 0.60
CA ALA A 121 3.76 -3.86 0.77
C ALA A 121 3.28 -2.71 -0.13
N LEU A 122 2.30 -3.00 -0.96
CA LEU A 122 1.80 -2.00 -1.92
C LEU A 122 1.16 -0.84 -1.17
N GLY A 123 1.62 0.37 -1.43
CA GLY A 123 1.01 1.58 -0.92
C GLY A 123 -0.43 1.72 -1.43
N GLY A 124 -1.34 2.16 -0.57
CA GLY A 124 -2.70 2.51 -0.97
C GLY A 124 -2.74 3.82 -1.74
N ALA A 125 -3.85 4.07 -2.43
CA ALA A 125 -4.12 5.39 -2.97
C ALA A 125 -4.16 6.40 -1.82
N ALA A 126 -3.32 7.43 -1.88
CA ALA A 126 -3.27 8.45 -0.85
C ALA A 126 -4.57 9.26 -0.87
N VAL A 127 -5.19 9.38 0.29
CA VAL A 127 -6.26 10.36 0.50
C VAL A 127 -5.60 11.73 0.52
N THR A 128 -6.08 12.64 -0.32
CA THR A 128 -5.54 14.00 -0.46
C THR A 128 -6.48 15.04 0.11
N THR A 129 -7.77 14.71 0.26
CA THR A 129 -8.76 15.63 0.82
C THR A 129 -9.67 14.90 1.80
N VAL A 130 -9.88 15.52 2.95
CA VAL A 130 -10.85 15.12 3.98
C VAL A 130 -11.79 16.28 4.23
N ALA A 131 -13.07 16.12 3.92
CA ALA A 131 -14.11 17.10 4.19
C ALA A 131 -15.07 16.54 5.25
N LEU A 132 -15.13 17.21 6.40
CA LEU A 132 -16.01 16.87 7.51
C LEU A 132 -17.17 17.84 7.56
N SER A 133 -18.37 17.33 7.86
CA SER A 133 -19.58 18.12 7.99
C SER A 133 -20.46 17.63 9.15
N GLY A 134 -21.34 18.49 9.63
CA GLY A 134 -22.23 18.17 10.76
C GLY A 134 -21.63 18.45 12.14
N TRP A 135 -20.41 19.00 12.20
CA TRP A 135 -19.87 19.48 13.47
C TRP A 135 -20.54 20.83 13.85
N THR A 136 -20.88 20.96 15.13
CA THR A 136 -21.41 22.21 15.69
C THR A 136 -20.53 22.65 16.87
N ALA A 137 -20.23 23.96 16.90
CA ALA A 137 -19.49 24.55 18.03
C ALA A 137 -20.26 24.36 19.35
N PRO A 138 -19.55 24.26 20.50
CA PRO A 138 -20.19 24.19 21.80
C PRO A 138 -21.11 25.37 22.07
N ILE A 139 -22.37 25.08 22.38
CA ILE A 139 -23.36 26.09 22.80
C ILE A 139 -23.79 25.74 24.23
N ILE A 140 -23.70 26.70 25.15
CA ILE A 140 -24.07 26.50 26.56
C ILE A 140 -25.50 25.95 26.64
N GLY A 141 -25.66 24.87 27.40
CA GLY A 141 -26.95 24.18 27.58
C GLY A 141 -27.33 23.21 26.46
N SER A 142 -26.61 23.21 25.34
CA SER A 142 -26.79 22.18 24.30
C SER A 142 -25.95 20.96 24.56
N LYS A 143 -26.33 19.83 23.95
CA LYS A 143 -25.52 18.59 23.95
C LYS A 143 -24.47 18.65 22.84
N PRO A 144 -23.33 17.97 23.03
CA PRO A 144 -22.34 17.74 21.99
C PRO A 144 -22.92 17.04 20.76
N SER A 145 -22.40 17.36 19.57
CA SER A 145 -22.65 16.53 18.39
C SER A 145 -22.19 15.11 18.67
N ALA A 146 -23.04 14.13 18.38
CA ALA A 146 -22.72 12.72 18.56
C ALA A 146 -22.05 12.12 17.31
N GLU A 147 -22.30 12.70 16.15
CA GLU A 147 -21.86 12.19 14.85
C GLU A 147 -21.31 13.31 13.98
N ILE A 148 -20.43 12.92 13.07
CA ILE A 148 -19.86 13.79 12.04
C ILE A 148 -19.77 12.99 10.74
N ALA A 149 -20.15 13.58 9.64
CA ALA A 149 -20.02 12.97 8.33
C ALA A 149 -18.64 13.29 7.72
N ALA A 150 -18.05 12.32 7.05
CA ALA A 150 -16.77 12.47 6.37
C ALA A 150 -16.89 12.10 4.88
N ALA A 151 -16.36 12.95 4.02
CA ALA A 151 -16.17 12.70 2.60
C ALA A 151 -14.68 12.80 2.29
N LEU A 152 -14.10 11.69 1.85
CA LEU A 152 -12.68 11.56 1.55
C LEU A 152 -12.45 11.38 0.05
N ARG A 153 -11.38 11.96 -0.45
CA ARG A 153 -10.99 11.85 -1.85
C ARG A 153 -9.50 11.59 -1.99
N THR A 154 -9.17 10.82 -3.00
CA THR A 154 -7.84 10.78 -3.61
C THR A 154 -7.78 11.79 -4.76
N ASP A 155 -6.65 11.93 -5.42
CA ASP A 155 -6.53 12.82 -6.59
C ASP A 155 -7.49 12.45 -7.74
N THR A 156 -7.92 11.21 -7.83
CA THR A 156 -8.67 10.68 -8.96
C THR A 156 -10.09 10.21 -8.64
N ALA A 157 -10.40 9.93 -7.36
CA ALA A 157 -11.66 9.31 -6.99
C ALA A 157 -12.12 9.67 -5.57
N SER A 158 -13.41 9.50 -5.30
CA SER A 158 -13.96 9.51 -3.94
C SER A 158 -13.68 8.16 -3.27
N VAL A 159 -13.40 8.19 -1.96
CA VAL A 159 -13.28 6.98 -1.13
C VAL A 159 -14.69 6.53 -0.74
N SER A 160 -14.95 5.23 -0.84
CA SER A 160 -16.23 4.68 -0.40
C SER A 160 -16.44 4.92 1.11
N PRO A 161 -17.64 5.33 1.55
CA PRO A 161 -17.95 5.49 2.97
C PRO A 161 -17.67 4.20 3.78
N ASP A 162 -17.91 3.02 3.20
CA ASP A 162 -17.65 1.72 3.86
C ASP A 162 -16.15 1.45 4.14
N ALA A 163 -15.27 2.20 3.47
CA ALA A 163 -13.83 2.14 3.70
C ALA A 163 -13.35 3.16 4.74
N VAL A 164 -14.26 3.87 5.41
CA VAL A 164 -13.93 4.96 6.34
C VAL A 164 -14.64 4.73 7.67
N THR A 165 -13.90 4.76 8.75
CA THR A 165 -14.44 4.81 10.10
C THR A 165 -14.12 6.16 10.71
N VAL A 166 -15.14 6.86 11.20
CA VAL A 166 -14.99 8.16 11.88
C VAL A 166 -15.48 8.01 13.30
N SER A 167 -14.71 8.50 14.25
CA SER A 167 -15.13 8.62 15.64
C SER A 167 -14.98 10.06 16.12
N LEU A 168 -16.00 10.56 16.80
CA LEU A 168 -16.02 11.89 17.40
C LEU A 168 -16.06 11.74 18.93
N ARG A 169 -15.12 12.38 19.61
CA ARG A 169 -15.08 12.48 21.06
C ARG A 169 -14.99 13.94 21.48
N TRP A 170 -15.62 14.26 22.59
CA TRP A 170 -15.52 15.57 23.20
C TRP A 170 -14.68 15.50 24.45
N GLN A 171 -13.92 16.56 24.73
CA GLN A 171 -13.17 16.71 25.95
C GLN A 171 -13.42 18.07 26.56
N ALA A 172 -13.45 18.12 27.87
CA ALA A 172 -13.50 19.36 28.66
C ALA A 172 -12.15 19.60 29.34
N GLN A 173 -11.73 20.84 29.41
CA GLN A 173 -10.52 21.23 30.11
C GLN A 173 -10.77 21.21 31.62
N SER A 174 -9.88 20.54 32.37
CA SER A 174 -9.85 20.52 33.84
C SER A 174 -8.43 20.83 34.30
N GLY A 175 -8.25 22.01 34.85
CA GLY A 175 -6.90 22.53 35.17
C GLY A 175 -6.03 22.66 33.93
N SER A 176 -4.88 22.00 33.90
CA SER A 176 -3.98 21.96 32.75
C SER A 176 -4.23 20.76 31.83
N GLY A 177 -5.17 19.87 32.15
CA GLY A 177 -5.44 18.63 31.43
C GLY A 177 -6.79 18.64 30.70
N TRP A 178 -7.01 17.57 29.93
CA TRP A 178 -8.25 17.32 29.20
C TRP A 178 -8.85 15.99 29.68
N SER A 179 -10.17 15.98 29.90
CA SER A 179 -10.95 14.79 30.27
C SER A 179 -12.08 14.56 29.29
N ASP A 180 -12.42 13.32 28.99
CA ASP A 180 -13.52 13.00 28.09
C ASP A 180 -14.85 13.57 28.63
N TRP A 181 -15.58 14.23 27.72
CA TRP A 181 -16.89 14.81 28.00
C TRP A 181 -18.00 13.96 27.37
N PRO A 182 -18.90 13.39 28.19
CA PRO A 182 -19.94 12.52 27.66
C PRO A 182 -20.94 13.25 26.77
N VAL A 183 -21.32 12.67 25.63
CA VAL A 183 -22.31 13.27 24.71
C VAL A 183 -23.74 13.40 25.31
N LYS A 184 -23.99 12.74 26.43
CA LYS A 184 -25.27 12.89 27.18
C LYS A 184 -25.35 14.19 27.99
N ASP A 185 -24.20 14.77 28.34
CA ASP A 185 -24.11 15.93 29.20
C ASP A 185 -24.12 17.22 28.36
N THR A 186 -24.62 18.32 28.91
CA THR A 186 -24.70 19.60 28.23
C THR A 186 -23.46 20.45 28.47
N PHE A 187 -23.08 21.28 27.50
CA PHE A 187 -21.99 22.21 27.66
C PHE A 187 -22.28 23.26 28.75
N ALA A 188 -21.33 23.46 29.66
CA ALA A 188 -21.42 24.39 30.78
C ALA A 188 -20.68 25.70 30.50
N ALA A 189 -21.15 26.80 31.10
CA ALA A 189 -20.47 28.08 31.03
C ALA A 189 -19.10 28.02 31.73
N GLY A 190 -18.11 28.75 31.19
CA GLY A 190 -16.77 28.84 31.75
C GLY A 190 -15.89 27.60 31.58
N THR A 191 -16.33 26.60 30.83
CA THR A 191 -15.56 25.41 30.52
C THR A 191 -15.09 25.45 29.06
N HIS A 192 -13.80 25.22 28.84
CA HIS A 192 -13.28 25.03 27.48
C HIS A 192 -13.51 23.58 27.02
N TYR A 193 -13.97 23.45 25.81
CA TYR A 193 -14.25 22.14 25.17
C TYR A 193 -13.45 22.01 23.89
N ARG A 194 -13.07 20.77 23.55
CA ARG A 194 -12.52 20.43 22.25
C ARG A 194 -13.15 19.17 21.69
N ALA A 195 -13.30 19.13 20.37
CA ALA A 195 -13.68 17.95 19.64
C ALA A 195 -12.44 17.23 19.13
N MET A 196 -12.36 15.93 19.35
CA MET A 196 -11.33 15.05 18.78
C MET A 196 -11.99 14.12 17.77
N ILE A 197 -11.57 14.22 16.52
CA ILE A 197 -12.08 13.43 15.41
C ILE A 197 -10.97 12.49 14.95
N ASP A 198 -11.21 11.19 15.08
CA ASP A 198 -10.29 10.16 14.61
C ASP A 198 -10.88 9.49 13.37
N ILE A 199 -10.11 9.44 12.29
CA ILE A 199 -10.49 8.82 11.02
C ILE A 199 -9.55 7.68 10.74
N ARG A 200 -10.10 6.50 10.45
CA ARG A 200 -9.37 5.32 10.03
C ARG A 200 -9.85 4.85 8.67
N LEU A 201 -8.94 4.34 7.89
CA LEU A 201 -9.22 3.77 6.58
C LEU A 201 -9.13 2.25 6.65
N THR A 202 -10.04 1.59 5.92
CA THR A 202 -9.99 0.15 5.67
C THR A 202 -9.75 -0.07 4.18
N GLY A 203 -9.08 -1.17 3.82
CA GLY A 203 -8.84 -1.51 2.41
C GLY A 203 -7.65 -0.78 1.77
N SER A 204 -7.86 -0.24 0.58
CA SER A 204 -6.79 0.18 -0.32
C SER A 204 -6.40 1.67 -0.27
N HIS A 205 -6.71 2.36 0.81
CA HIS A 205 -6.40 3.78 0.96
C HIS A 205 -5.46 4.03 2.14
N THR A 206 -4.68 5.10 2.08
CA THR A 206 -3.75 5.51 3.14
C THR A 206 -3.77 7.01 3.33
N PHE A 207 -3.42 7.48 4.54
CA PHE A 207 -3.06 8.88 4.77
C PHE A 207 -1.56 9.07 4.60
N SER A 208 -1.15 10.18 3.98
CA SER A 208 0.24 10.59 3.89
C SER A 208 0.54 11.64 4.96
N PHE A 209 1.66 11.49 5.64
CA PHE A 209 2.13 12.40 6.69
C PHE A 209 3.55 12.84 6.41
N ASP A 210 3.87 14.06 6.81
CA ASP A 210 5.25 14.56 6.80
C ASP A 210 6.09 13.97 7.95
N ALA A 211 7.36 14.36 8.04
CA ALA A 211 8.28 13.90 9.08
C ALA A 211 7.87 14.31 10.51
N ALA A 212 7.07 15.38 10.64
CA ALA A 212 6.53 15.84 11.93
C ALA A 212 5.19 15.14 12.28
N GLY A 213 4.71 14.25 11.42
CA GLY A 213 3.42 13.56 11.60
C GLY A 213 2.21 14.43 11.24
N GLN A 214 2.40 15.54 10.53
CA GLN A 214 1.29 16.35 10.02
C GLN A 214 0.73 15.72 8.75
N TYR A 215 -0.57 15.76 8.58
CA TYR A 215 -1.21 15.26 7.37
C TYR A 215 -0.85 16.15 6.16
N ALA A 216 -0.38 15.51 5.10
CA ALA A 216 0.10 16.21 3.91
C ALA A 216 -1.02 16.67 2.96
N GLY A 217 -2.26 16.24 3.19
CA GLY A 217 -3.43 16.62 2.40
C GLY A 217 -4.21 17.78 3.00
N VAL A 218 -5.37 18.06 2.43
CA VAL A 218 -6.28 19.12 2.88
C VAL A 218 -7.36 18.57 3.79
N VAL A 219 -7.57 19.18 4.95
CA VAL A 219 -8.68 18.89 5.85
C VAL A 219 -9.57 20.10 5.95
N THR A 220 -10.88 19.90 5.83
CA THR A 220 -11.88 20.93 6.13
C THR A 220 -12.94 20.41 7.09
N VAL A 221 -13.41 21.27 7.98
CA VAL A 221 -14.56 21.03 8.85
C VAL A 221 -15.58 22.13 8.59
N ASN A 222 -16.76 21.75 8.13
CA ASN A 222 -17.80 22.69 7.65
C ASN A 222 -17.23 23.73 6.66
N GLY A 223 -16.30 23.31 5.78
CA GLY A 223 -15.65 24.19 4.81
C GLY A 223 -14.46 25.01 5.34
N THR A 224 -14.19 25.03 6.65
CA THR A 224 -13.04 25.72 7.25
C THR A 224 -11.83 24.82 7.31
N LEU A 225 -10.67 25.31 6.86
CA LEU A 225 -9.40 24.57 6.90
C LEU A 225 -9.00 24.22 8.34
N GLN A 226 -8.52 22.99 8.52
CA GLN A 226 -8.02 22.45 9.78
C GLN A 226 -6.71 21.70 9.56
N SER A 227 -5.95 21.52 10.64
CA SER A 227 -4.77 20.66 10.64
C SER A 227 -5.15 19.27 11.10
N GLY A 228 -4.48 18.26 10.52
CA GLY A 228 -4.60 16.87 10.93
C GLY A 228 -3.25 16.29 11.30
N THR A 229 -3.22 15.41 12.28
CA THR A 229 -2.01 14.76 12.78
C THR A 229 -2.14 13.24 12.71
N ARG A 230 -1.01 12.53 12.68
CA ARG A 230 -0.97 11.07 12.72
C ARG A 230 -1.49 10.53 14.05
N ASN A 231 -2.36 9.53 13.98
CA ASN A 231 -2.83 8.76 15.14
C ASN A 231 -2.78 7.26 14.80
N GLY A 232 -1.63 6.63 15.09
CA GLY A 232 -1.36 5.27 14.62
C GLY A 232 -1.29 5.22 13.09
N ASP A 233 -2.17 4.44 12.48
CA ASP A 233 -2.39 4.33 11.04
C ASP A 233 -3.46 5.32 10.50
N GLY A 234 -4.13 6.04 11.39
CA GLY A 234 -5.21 6.97 11.09
C GLY A 234 -4.83 8.44 11.17
N LEU A 235 -5.83 9.28 10.93
CA LEU A 235 -5.77 10.74 10.97
C LEU A 235 -6.56 11.25 12.18
N ARG A 236 -5.97 12.14 12.96
CA ARG A 236 -6.63 12.88 14.05
C ARG A 236 -6.74 14.35 13.74
N ILE A 237 -7.93 14.91 13.97
CA ILE A 237 -8.22 16.34 13.89
C ILE A 237 -8.70 16.78 15.26
N VAL A 238 -8.17 17.89 15.75
CA VAL A 238 -8.58 18.51 17.02
C VAL A 238 -9.14 19.89 16.72
N ILE A 239 -10.34 20.18 17.23
CA ILE A 239 -11.03 21.47 17.08
C ILE A 239 -11.26 22.00 18.49
N ASP A 240 -10.61 23.09 18.80
CA ASP A 240 -10.73 23.83 20.06
C ASP A 240 -11.79 24.92 19.97
#